data_b2baec6eb3d2945230c7cd2fdc956a7f
#
_entry.id   b2baec6eb3d2945230c7cd2fdc956a7f
#
_cell.length_a   1.000
_cell.length_b   1.000
_cell.length_c   1.000
_cell.angle_alpha   90.00
_cell.angle_beta   90.00
_cell.angle_gamma   90.00
#
_symmetry.space_group_name_H-M   'P 1'
#
loop_
_entity.id
_entity.type
_entity.pdbx_description
1 polymer ?
#
loop_
_entity_poly.entity_id
_entity_poly.type
_entity_poly.pdbx_seq_one_letter_code
_entity_poly.pdbx_strand_id
1 'polypeptide(L)'
;MSLAELQAIAADWTPQLLAAAGYTLKMTAVAYIIGAVAGLLLALARLSQRRVISLPALVYIEFIRGTPTLTQLFLVYFSLALVGIVLPAFEAAVIALGLHYAAYMAETYRAGIEAIHRGQHEAAQAIGMTRAETMRYIILPQSLRVILPPMGNSAISLMKDTSVASLISAPELMLRAHDLTSEYYMPMQLYLIVGAMYLIMTYPLSMAVRHLERMAGKGRLSGRRR
;
A
#
# COMPACT_ATOMS: atom_id res chain seq x y z
N MET A 1 40.38 3.99 -7.91
CA MET A 1 39.91 3.54 -6.58
C MET A 1 40.34 2.10 -6.39
N SER A 2 41.09 1.78 -5.35
CA SER A 2 41.54 0.43 -5.07
C SER A 2 40.39 -0.43 -4.48
N LEU A 3 40.51 -1.76 -4.59
CA LEU A 3 39.53 -2.69 -3.98
C LEU A 3 39.42 -2.49 -2.45
N ALA A 4 40.55 -2.14 -1.78
CA ALA A 4 40.55 -1.87 -0.36
C ALA A 4 39.78 -0.59 0.03
N GLU A 5 39.90 0.48 -0.78
CA GLU A 5 39.11 1.70 -0.59
C GLU A 5 37.61 1.45 -0.78
N LEU A 6 37.24 0.67 -1.80
CA LEU A 6 35.84 0.27 -2.02
C LEU A 6 35.26 -0.54 -0.86
N GLN A 7 36.06 -1.46 -0.29
CA GLN A 7 35.63 -2.25 0.87
C GLN A 7 35.46 -1.41 2.13
N ALA A 8 36.36 -0.44 2.37
CA ALA A 8 36.27 0.47 3.50
C ALA A 8 35.01 1.35 3.42
N ILE A 9 34.77 1.93 2.23
CA ILE A 9 33.58 2.74 1.96
C ILE A 9 32.30 1.90 2.08
N ALA A 10 32.28 0.68 1.53
CA ALA A 10 31.13 -0.23 1.64
C ALA A 10 30.83 -0.64 3.10
N ALA A 11 31.88 -0.78 3.92
CA ALA A 11 31.72 -1.04 5.36
C ALA A 11 31.03 0.12 6.09
N ASP A 12 31.24 1.35 5.67
CA ASP A 12 30.57 2.53 6.23
C ASP A 12 29.11 2.66 5.76
N TRP A 13 28.83 2.41 4.48
CA TRP A 13 27.48 2.54 3.91
C TRP A 13 26.50 1.48 4.41
N THR A 14 26.98 0.24 4.57
CA THR A 14 26.12 -0.92 4.85
C THR A 14 25.26 -0.75 6.11
N PRO A 15 25.81 -0.40 7.30
CA PRO A 15 24.98 -0.24 8.48
C PRO A 15 23.99 0.92 8.34
N GLN A 16 24.35 1.98 7.64
CA GLN A 16 23.52 3.15 7.43
C GLN A 16 22.34 2.84 6.51
N LEU A 17 22.58 2.15 5.41
CA LEU A 17 21.55 1.71 4.48
C LEU A 17 20.62 0.65 5.11
N LEU A 18 21.16 -0.28 5.91
CA LEU A 18 20.34 -1.25 6.63
C LEU A 18 19.42 -0.60 7.67
N ALA A 19 19.92 0.39 8.42
CA ALA A 19 19.09 1.17 9.33
C ALA A 19 17.97 1.91 8.59
N ALA A 20 18.30 2.57 7.47
CA ALA A 20 17.34 3.27 6.62
C ALA A 20 16.30 2.32 5.99
N ALA A 21 16.71 1.11 5.57
CA ALA A 21 15.79 0.07 5.13
C ALA A 21 14.79 -0.33 6.22
N GLY A 22 15.22 -0.37 7.48
CA GLY A 22 14.34 -0.56 8.64
C GLY A 22 13.26 0.51 8.75
N TYR A 23 13.61 1.78 8.52
CA TYR A 23 12.64 2.89 8.48
C TYR A 23 11.68 2.76 7.30
N THR A 24 12.15 2.38 6.12
CA THR A 24 11.32 2.08 4.94
C THR A 24 10.28 1.00 5.26
N LEU A 25 10.70 -0.11 5.87
CA LEU A 25 9.79 -1.19 6.27
C LEU A 25 8.78 -0.74 7.32
N LYS A 26 9.21 0.02 8.33
CA LYS A 26 8.33 0.59 9.36
C LYS A 26 7.30 1.55 8.74
N MET A 27 7.73 2.47 7.86
CA MET A 27 6.85 3.39 7.15
C MET A 27 5.82 2.63 6.32
N THR A 28 6.25 1.63 5.55
CA THR A 28 5.37 0.75 4.76
C THR A 28 4.34 0.06 5.64
N ALA A 29 4.75 -0.56 6.73
CA ALA A 29 3.84 -1.32 7.60
C ALA A 29 2.78 -0.41 8.23
N VAL A 30 3.18 0.75 8.78
CA VAL A 30 2.24 1.66 9.44
C VAL A 30 1.30 2.31 8.42
N ALA A 31 1.81 2.81 7.29
CA ALA A 31 0.99 3.39 6.23
C ALA A 31 0.04 2.35 5.61
N TYR A 32 0.48 1.08 5.48
CA TYR A 32 -0.38 0.01 5.00
C TYR A 32 -1.54 -0.29 5.95
N ILE A 33 -1.29 -0.32 7.26
CA ILE A 33 -2.35 -0.52 8.27
C ILE A 33 -3.37 0.62 8.22
N ILE A 34 -2.89 1.86 8.17
CA ILE A 34 -3.78 3.04 8.01
C ILE A 34 -4.60 2.91 6.73
N GLY A 35 -3.94 2.61 5.61
CA GLY A 35 -4.60 2.43 4.31
C GLY A 35 -5.64 1.33 4.34
N ALA A 36 -5.32 0.17 4.93
CA ALA A 36 -6.25 -0.97 5.00
C ALA A 36 -7.48 -0.67 5.86
N VAL A 37 -7.29 -0.05 7.03
CA VAL A 37 -8.39 0.30 7.95
C VAL A 37 -9.26 1.41 7.36
N ALA A 38 -8.63 2.53 6.95
CA ALA A 38 -9.36 3.65 6.35
C ALA A 38 -10.02 3.25 5.02
N GLY A 39 -9.34 2.45 4.19
CA GLY A 39 -9.89 1.91 2.95
C GLY A 39 -11.11 1.02 3.17
N LEU A 40 -11.11 0.19 4.22
CA LEU A 40 -12.29 -0.60 4.57
C LEU A 40 -13.46 0.29 4.96
N LEU A 41 -13.23 1.31 5.78
CA LEU A 41 -14.28 2.27 6.17
C LEU A 41 -14.83 3.02 4.95
N LEU A 42 -13.97 3.46 4.05
CA LEU A 42 -14.36 4.11 2.79
C LEU A 42 -15.15 3.15 1.88
N ALA A 43 -14.76 1.88 1.78
CA ALA A 43 -15.48 0.88 1.00
C ALA A 43 -16.89 0.65 1.55
N LEU A 44 -17.03 0.52 2.88
CA LEU A 44 -18.32 0.37 3.54
C LEU A 44 -19.20 1.61 3.35
N ALA A 45 -18.61 2.82 3.45
CA ALA A 45 -19.30 4.07 3.15
C ALA A 45 -19.76 4.11 1.68
N ARG A 46 -18.91 3.68 0.75
CA ARG A 46 -19.20 3.66 -0.69
C ARG A 46 -20.29 2.66 -1.07
N LEU A 47 -20.39 1.53 -0.37
CA LEU A 47 -21.45 0.52 -0.55
C LEU A 47 -22.78 0.91 0.12
N SER A 48 -22.82 1.99 0.88
CA SER A 48 -24.03 2.46 1.55
C SER A 48 -25.07 2.94 0.54
N GLN A 49 -26.34 2.58 0.75
CA GLN A 49 -27.48 3.05 -0.04
C GLN A 49 -27.79 4.54 0.22
N ARG A 50 -27.30 5.10 1.32
CA ARG A 50 -27.51 6.51 1.70
C ARG A 50 -26.51 7.40 0.94
N ARG A 51 -27.00 8.20 -0.01
CA ARG A 51 -26.17 9.10 -0.83
C ARG A 51 -25.32 10.08 0.02
N VAL A 52 -25.84 10.51 1.18
CA VAL A 52 -25.11 11.39 2.12
C VAL A 52 -23.82 10.74 2.65
N ILE A 53 -23.75 9.42 2.70
CA ILE A 53 -22.56 8.67 3.13
C ILE A 53 -21.70 8.27 1.92
N SER A 54 -22.34 7.77 0.85
CA SER A 54 -21.59 7.23 -0.29
C SER A 54 -20.97 8.29 -1.18
N LEU A 55 -21.58 9.48 -1.30
CA LEU A 55 -21.06 10.55 -2.16
C LEU A 55 -19.76 11.18 -1.65
N PRO A 56 -19.62 11.55 -0.35
CA PRO A 56 -18.33 12.03 0.17
C PRO A 56 -17.20 11.01 0.03
N ALA A 57 -17.50 9.72 0.29
CA ALA A 57 -16.51 8.65 0.10
C ALA A 57 -16.08 8.54 -1.37
N LEU A 58 -17.03 8.64 -2.32
CA LEU A 58 -16.73 8.66 -3.76
C LEU A 58 -15.84 9.84 -4.12
N VAL A 59 -16.21 11.05 -3.71
CA VAL A 59 -15.46 12.27 -4.01
C VAL A 59 -14.03 12.16 -3.49
N TYR A 60 -13.85 11.68 -2.26
CA TYR A 60 -12.51 11.44 -1.71
C TYR A 60 -11.71 10.43 -2.54
N ILE A 61 -12.29 9.29 -2.85
CA ILE A 61 -11.62 8.21 -3.61
C ILE A 61 -11.18 8.73 -4.99
N GLU A 62 -12.09 9.39 -5.73
CA GLU A 62 -11.79 9.92 -7.06
C GLU A 62 -10.74 11.04 -7.00
N PHE A 63 -10.82 11.95 -6.02
CA PHE A 63 -9.83 13.01 -5.82
C PHE A 63 -8.43 12.45 -5.57
N ILE A 64 -8.31 11.50 -4.63
CA ILE A 64 -7.02 10.88 -4.28
C ILE A 64 -6.45 10.09 -5.45
N ARG A 65 -7.28 9.33 -6.16
CA ARG A 65 -6.83 8.54 -7.32
C ARG A 65 -6.55 9.38 -8.55
N GLY A 66 -7.13 10.57 -8.65
CA GLY A 66 -6.93 11.52 -9.74
C GLY A 66 -5.75 12.47 -9.54
N THR A 67 -5.08 12.45 -8.39
CA THR A 67 -3.97 13.36 -8.08
C THR A 67 -2.66 12.61 -7.80
N PRO A 68 -1.48 13.20 -8.11
CA PRO A 68 -0.19 12.54 -7.85
C PRO A 68 0.09 12.36 -6.36
N THR A 69 0.66 11.21 -5.98
CA THR A 69 1.07 10.89 -4.60
C THR A 69 1.98 11.98 -4.00
N LEU A 70 2.94 12.48 -4.79
CA LEU A 70 3.85 13.53 -4.36
C LEU A 70 3.11 14.83 -3.98
N THR A 71 2.14 15.24 -4.78
CA THR A 71 1.32 16.44 -4.49
C THR A 71 0.57 16.28 -3.16
N GLN A 72 0.00 15.09 -2.91
CA GLN A 72 -0.71 14.80 -1.67
C GLN A 72 0.24 14.81 -0.47
N LEU A 73 1.45 14.24 -0.62
CA LEU A 73 2.48 14.28 0.40
C LEU A 73 2.86 15.73 0.77
N PHE A 74 3.09 16.58 -0.22
CA PHE A 74 3.39 17.99 0.00
C PHE A 74 2.24 18.75 0.64
N LEU A 75 1.00 18.46 0.25
CA LEU A 75 -0.18 19.07 0.89
C LEU A 75 -0.27 18.68 2.36
N VAL A 76 -0.08 17.42 2.72
CA VAL A 76 -0.09 16.99 4.12
C VAL A 76 1.05 17.63 4.90
N TYR A 77 2.27 17.64 4.36
CA TYR A 77 3.44 18.13 5.09
C TYR A 77 3.46 19.66 5.24
N PHE A 78 3.25 20.39 4.15
CA PHE A 78 3.35 21.85 4.16
C PHE A 78 2.04 22.56 4.56
N SER A 79 0.87 22.06 4.12
CA SER A 79 -0.39 22.76 4.39
C SER A 79 -0.85 22.63 5.85
N LEU A 80 -0.56 21.51 6.51
CA LEU A 80 -0.85 21.37 7.94
C LEU A 80 0.00 22.32 8.79
N ALA A 81 1.25 22.55 8.39
CA ALA A 81 2.13 23.50 9.06
C ALA A 81 1.58 24.93 8.99
N LEU A 82 0.92 25.33 7.89
CA LEU A 82 0.30 26.64 7.73
C LEU A 82 -0.85 26.89 8.73
N VAL A 83 -1.51 25.83 9.16
CA VAL A 83 -2.60 25.91 10.17
C VAL A 83 -2.11 25.58 11.59
N GLY A 84 -0.79 25.58 11.80
CA GLY A 84 -0.16 25.37 13.11
C GLY A 84 0.05 23.90 13.51
N ILE A 85 -0.23 22.95 12.64
CA ILE A 85 0.01 21.52 12.88
C ILE A 85 1.33 21.11 12.20
N VAL A 86 2.41 21.12 12.96
CA VAL A 86 3.73 20.73 12.45
C VAL A 86 3.95 19.24 12.73
N LEU A 87 3.94 18.44 11.67
CA LEU A 87 4.23 17.01 11.75
C LEU A 87 5.71 16.75 11.40
N PRO A 88 6.41 15.89 12.15
CA PRO A 88 7.70 15.37 11.70
C PRO A 88 7.54 14.66 10.35
N ALA A 89 8.60 14.70 9.54
CA ALA A 89 8.54 14.21 8.15
C ALA A 89 8.12 12.73 8.03
N PHE A 90 8.55 11.88 8.97
CA PHE A 90 8.17 10.47 8.97
C PHE A 90 6.66 10.28 9.19
N GLU A 91 6.07 10.96 10.18
CA GLU A 91 4.64 10.89 10.49
C GLU A 91 3.80 11.48 9.35
N ALA A 92 4.23 12.60 8.78
CA ALA A 92 3.57 13.20 7.62
C ALA A 92 3.56 12.23 6.41
N ALA A 93 4.69 11.57 6.14
CA ALA A 93 4.80 10.56 5.09
C ALA A 93 3.88 9.37 5.33
N VAL A 94 3.86 8.83 6.56
CA VAL A 94 3.00 7.70 6.94
C VAL A 94 1.51 8.05 6.76
N ILE A 95 1.10 9.24 7.19
CA ILE A 95 -0.29 9.69 7.04
C ILE A 95 -0.65 9.90 5.58
N ALA A 96 0.19 10.61 4.81
CA ALA A 96 -0.07 10.90 3.41
C ALA A 96 -0.16 9.62 2.57
N LEU A 97 0.81 8.71 2.71
CA LEU A 97 0.82 7.43 2.02
C LEU A 97 -0.33 6.53 2.48
N GLY A 98 -0.63 6.50 3.78
CA GLY A 98 -1.76 5.74 4.31
C GLY A 98 -3.10 6.20 3.75
N LEU A 99 -3.35 7.51 3.70
CA LEU A 99 -4.54 8.09 3.10
C LEU A 99 -4.59 7.86 1.58
N HIS A 100 -3.45 8.01 0.89
CA HIS A 100 -3.35 7.69 -0.53
C HIS A 100 -3.79 6.25 -0.81
N TYR A 101 -3.19 5.29 -0.11
CA TYR A 101 -3.50 3.87 -0.30
C TYR A 101 -4.89 3.48 0.21
N ALA A 102 -5.49 4.24 1.15
CA ALA A 102 -6.86 4.02 1.58
C ALA A 102 -7.87 4.11 0.42
N ALA A 103 -7.68 5.04 -0.52
CA ALA A 103 -8.54 5.19 -1.69
C ALA A 103 -8.43 3.97 -2.64
N TYR A 104 -7.21 3.49 -2.89
CA TYR A 104 -6.98 2.30 -3.73
C TYR A 104 -7.50 1.02 -3.09
N MET A 105 -7.28 0.86 -1.77
CA MET A 105 -7.76 -0.28 -1.02
C MET A 105 -9.28 -0.28 -0.88
N ALA A 106 -9.92 0.89 -0.77
CA ALA A 106 -11.38 1.01 -0.78
C ALA A 106 -12.00 0.44 -2.07
N GLU A 107 -11.43 0.78 -3.22
CA GLU A 107 -11.90 0.23 -4.50
C GLU A 107 -11.58 -1.28 -4.61
N THR A 108 -10.46 -1.74 -4.06
CA THR A 108 -10.13 -3.16 -4.01
C THR A 108 -11.14 -3.94 -3.18
N TYR A 109 -11.53 -3.44 -2.01
CA TYR A 109 -12.57 -4.04 -1.18
C TYR A 109 -13.92 -4.06 -1.90
N ARG A 110 -14.33 -2.92 -2.47
CA ARG A 110 -15.60 -2.79 -3.19
C ARG A 110 -15.65 -3.76 -4.38
N ALA A 111 -14.64 -3.74 -5.24
CA ALA A 111 -14.57 -4.60 -6.42
C ALA A 111 -14.55 -6.09 -6.05
N GLY A 112 -13.87 -6.46 -4.97
CA GLY A 112 -13.83 -7.84 -4.48
C GLY A 112 -15.18 -8.33 -3.98
N ILE A 113 -15.98 -7.49 -3.33
CA ILE A 113 -17.34 -7.82 -2.88
C ILE A 113 -18.27 -7.92 -4.10
N GLU A 114 -18.20 -6.96 -5.02
CA GLU A 114 -19.04 -6.93 -6.21
C GLU A 114 -18.69 -8.02 -7.25
N ALA A 115 -17.48 -8.58 -7.19
CA ALA A 115 -17.07 -9.70 -8.05
C ALA A 115 -17.78 -11.02 -7.76
N ILE A 116 -18.47 -11.13 -6.62
CA ILE A 116 -19.20 -12.34 -6.26
C ILE A 116 -20.50 -12.43 -7.06
N HIS A 117 -20.69 -13.58 -7.72
CA HIS A 117 -21.82 -13.78 -8.63
C HIS A 117 -23.15 -13.57 -7.93
N ARG A 118 -24.09 -12.86 -8.59
CA ARG A 118 -25.44 -12.52 -8.04
C ARG A 118 -26.22 -13.77 -7.60
N GLY A 119 -26.04 -14.90 -8.28
CA GLY A 119 -26.64 -16.16 -7.91
C GLY A 119 -26.29 -16.64 -6.49
N GLN A 120 -25.18 -16.20 -5.91
CA GLN A 120 -24.86 -16.50 -4.50
C GLN A 120 -25.80 -15.74 -3.55
N HIS A 121 -26.16 -14.51 -3.88
CA HIS A 121 -27.13 -13.72 -3.12
C HIS A 121 -28.53 -14.31 -3.27
N GLU A 122 -28.92 -14.68 -4.48
CA GLU A 122 -30.26 -15.25 -4.79
C GLU A 122 -30.44 -16.62 -4.11
N ALA A 123 -29.42 -17.49 -4.18
CA ALA A 123 -29.46 -18.79 -3.52
C ALA A 123 -29.55 -18.66 -1.99
N ALA A 124 -28.80 -17.73 -1.39
CA ALA A 124 -28.86 -17.48 0.04
C ALA A 124 -30.25 -16.98 0.47
N GLN A 125 -30.86 -16.08 -0.31
CA GLN A 125 -32.24 -15.60 -0.06
C GLN A 125 -33.28 -16.71 -0.21
N ALA A 126 -33.09 -17.60 -1.18
CA ALA A 126 -34.02 -18.72 -1.41
C ALA A 126 -34.09 -19.70 -0.22
N ILE A 127 -33.01 -19.81 0.57
CA ILE A 127 -32.99 -20.63 1.81
C ILE A 127 -33.29 -19.80 3.08
N GLY A 128 -33.78 -18.55 2.91
CA GLY A 128 -34.25 -17.72 4.03
C GLY A 128 -33.15 -16.95 4.77
N MET A 129 -31.91 -16.87 4.23
CA MET A 129 -30.83 -16.09 4.88
C MET A 129 -31.10 -14.58 4.81
N THR A 130 -30.87 -13.90 5.92
CA THR A 130 -30.88 -12.45 5.97
C THR A 130 -29.71 -11.87 5.18
N ARG A 131 -29.77 -10.57 4.83
CA ARG A 131 -28.67 -9.89 4.15
C ARG A 131 -27.35 -9.93 4.93
N ALA A 132 -27.43 -9.82 6.26
CA ALA A 132 -26.27 -9.87 7.14
C ALA A 132 -25.64 -11.28 7.16
N GLU A 133 -26.45 -12.32 7.23
CA GLU A 133 -26.00 -13.72 7.17
C GLU A 133 -25.41 -14.03 5.80
N THR A 134 -26.07 -13.64 4.72
CA THR A 134 -25.55 -13.78 3.35
C THR A 134 -24.18 -13.11 3.21
N MET A 135 -24.03 -11.87 3.69
CA MET A 135 -22.74 -11.15 3.64
C MET A 135 -21.68 -11.89 4.45
N ARG A 136 -22.00 -12.27 5.69
CA ARG A 136 -21.02 -12.87 6.63
C ARG A 136 -20.58 -14.28 6.23
N TYR A 137 -21.53 -15.12 5.83
CA TYR A 137 -21.26 -16.55 5.65
C TYR A 137 -21.01 -16.96 4.19
N ILE A 138 -21.53 -16.20 3.22
CA ILE A 138 -21.43 -16.53 1.80
C ILE A 138 -20.49 -15.57 1.05
N ILE A 139 -20.75 -14.26 1.13
CA ILE A 139 -20.07 -13.27 0.29
C ILE A 139 -18.67 -12.96 0.82
N LEU A 140 -18.53 -12.61 2.09
CA LEU A 140 -17.27 -12.17 2.67
C LEU A 140 -16.15 -13.24 2.57
N PRO A 141 -16.38 -14.53 2.86
CA PRO A 141 -15.34 -15.54 2.70
C PRO A 141 -14.89 -15.75 1.24
N GLN A 142 -15.78 -15.54 0.29
CA GLN A 142 -15.46 -15.62 -1.13
C GLN A 142 -14.73 -14.37 -1.61
N SER A 143 -15.22 -13.17 -1.21
CA SER A 143 -14.61 -11.89 -1.60
C SER A 143 -13.20 -11.73 -1.05
N LEU A 144 -12.90 -12.22 0.15
CA LEU A 144 -11.54 -12.18 0.72
C LEU A 144 -10.51 -12.85 -0.21
N ARG A 145 -10.86 -13.96 -0.86
CA ARG A 145 -9.97 -14.63 -1.82
C ARG A 145 -9.67 -13.76 -3.05
N VAL A 146 -10.62 -12.90 -3.42
CA VAL A 146 -10.47 -11.96 -4.55
C VAL A 146 -9.72 -10.69 -4.12
N ILE A 147 -9.92 -10.25 -2.86
CA ILE A 147 -9.35 -9.02 -2.29
C ILE A 147 -7.86 -9.20 -1.92
N LEU A 148 -7.49 -10.34 -1.33
CA LEU A 148 -6.15 -10.52 -0.76
C LEU A 148 -4.99 -10.33 -1.76
N PRO A 149 -5.01 -10.87 -3.01
CA PRO A 149 -3.92 -10.65 -3.94
C PRO A 149 -3.71 -9.18 -4.33
N PRO A 150 -4.73 -8.40 -4.74
CA PRO A 150 -4.57 -6.96 -5.00
C PRO A 150 -4.10 -6.17 -3.77
N MET A 151 -4.56 -6.53 -2.55
CA MET A 151 -4.07 -5.92 -1.31
C MET A 151 -2.58 -6.16 -1.12
N GLY A 152 -2.10 -7.37 -1.37
CA GLY A 152 -0.66 -7.68 -1.35
C GLY A 152 0.13 -6.87 -2.39
N ASN A 153 -0.40 -6.70 -3.60
CA ASN A 153 0.21 -5.84 -4.63
C ASN A 153 0.25 -4.38 -4.18
N SER A 154 -0.78 -3.90 -3.48
CA SER A 154 -0.77 -2.56 -2.87
C SER A 154 0.36 -2.40 -1.84
N ALA A 155 0.66 -3.43 -1.04
CA ALA A 155 1.78 -3.38 -0.09
C ALA A 155 3.15 -3.28 -0.81
N ILE A 156 3.33 -4.01 -1.93
CA ILE A 156 4.54 -3.94 -2.75
C ILE A 156 4.72 -2.54 -3.36
N SER A 157 3.64 -1.97 -3.89
CA SER A 157 3.66 -0.63 -4.48
C SER A 157 3.95 0.43 -3.41
N LEU A 158 3.25 0.38 -2.26
CA LEU A 158 3.47 1.28 -1.13
C LEU A 158 4.92 1.25 -0.66
N MET A 159 5.54 0.08 -0.55
CA MET A 159 6.96 -0.04 -0.15
C MET A 159 7.90 0.73 -1.10
N LYS A 160 7.62 0.73 -2.39
CA LYS A 160 8.41 1.51 -3.37
C LYS A 160 8.07 3.00 -3.30
N ASP A 161 6.80 3.34 -3.08
CA ASP A 161 6.34 4.71 -3.01
C ASP A 161 6.79 5.44 -1.74
N THR A 162 7.29 4.71 -0.71
CA THR A 162 7.96 5.37 0.43
C THR A 162 9.15 6.20 0.00
N SER A 163 9.80 5.86 -1.12
CA SER A 163 10.91 6.64 -1.68
C SER A 163 10.56 8.10 -1.99
N VAL A 164 9.29 8.39 -2.29
CA VAL A 164 8.81 9.76 -2.51
C VAL A 164 8.91 10.61 -1.24
N ALA A 165 8.88 9.98 -0.06
CA ALA A 165 9.00 10.65 1.23
C ALA A 165 10.39 11.26 1.48
N SER A 166 11.42 10.84 0.74
CA SER A 166 12.74 11.47 0.75
C SER A 166 12.68 12.95 0.41
N LEU A 167 11.71 13.36 -0.43
CA LEU A 167 11.55 14.75 -0.87
C LEU A 167 11.05 15.71 0.23
N ILE A 168 10.55 15.17 1.35
CA ILE A 168 10.25 15.94 2.57
C ILE A 168 11.24 15.61 3.70
N SER A 169 12.40 15.03 3.37
CA SER A 169 13.44 14.60 4.31
C SER A 169 12.96 13.60 5.34
N ALA A 170 11.99 12.76 5.01
CA ALA A 170 11.57 11.65 5.87
C ALA A 170 12.66 10.56 5.90
N PRO A 171 13.07 10.08 7.10
CA PRO A 171 14.12 9.07 7.22
C PRO A 171 13.66 7.74 6.59
N GLU A 172 14.23 7.42 5.43
CA GLU A 172 14.00 6.20 4.68
C GLU A 172 15.19 5.92 3.73
N LEU A 173 15.15 4.80 3.02
CA LEU A 173 16.29 4.28 2.25
C LEU A 173 16.76 5.22 1.13
N MET A 174 15.84 5.85 0.38
CA MET A 174 16.20 6.76 -0.72
C MET A 174 16.82 8.06 -0.21
N LEU A 175 16.33 8.62 0.91
CA LEU A 175 16.94 9.79 1.54
C LEU A 175 18.38 9.48 1.92
N ARG A 176 18.62 8.33 2.58
CA ARG A 176 19.98 7.96 2.97
C ARG A 176 20.92 7.76 1.78
N ALA A 177 20.39 7.17 0.68
CA ALA A 177 21.15 7.08 -0.57
C ALA A 177 21.54 8.45 -1.12
N HIS A 178 20.61 9.41 -1.07
CA HIS A 178 20.88 10.80 -1.52
C HIS A 178 21.96 11.46 -0.67
N ASP A 179 21.91 11.33 0.66
CA ASP A 179 22.91 11.86 1.58
C ASP A 179 24.29 11.28 1.28
N LEU A 180 24.39 9.95 1.19
CA LEU A 180 25.65 9.26 0.85
C LEU A 180 26.17 9.62 -0.54
N THR A 181 25.27 9.84 -1.51
CA THR A 181 25.66 10.30 -2.85
C THR A 181 26.31 11.68 -2.80
N SER A 182 25.78 12.57 -1.96
CA SER A 182 26.34 13.93 -1.77
C SER A 182 27.68 13.90 -1.03
N GLU A 183 27.89 12.93 -0.15
CA GLU A 183 29.11 12.76 0.63
C GLU A 183 30.26 12.11 -0.17
N TYR A 184 29.95 11.02 -0.90
CA TYR A 184 30.96 10.19 -1.58
C TYR A 184 31.07 10.42 -3.09
N TYR A 185 30.15 11.19 -3.70
CA TYR A 185 30.09 11.45 -5.13
C TYR A 185 30.03 10.20 -6.01
N MET A 186 29.34 9.15 -5.54
CA MET A 186 29.19 7.85 -6.21
C MET A 186 27.73 7.49 -6.50
N PRO A 187 26.98 8.29 -7.27
CA PRO A 187 25.55 8.11 -7.45
C PRO A 187 25.18 6.77 -8.08
N MET A 188 25.92 6.34 -9.10
CA MET A 188 25.60 5.11 -9.83
C MET A 188 25.67 3.88 -8.91
N GLN A 189 26.73 3.76 -8.12
CA GLN A 189 26.95 2.63 -7.21
C GLN A 189 25.89 2.60 -6.12
N LEU A 190 25.63 3.76 -5.48
CA LEU A 190 24.65 3.87 -4.40
C LEU A 190 23.24 3.57 -4.87
N TYR A 191 22.78 4.16 -5.97
CA TYR A 191 21.43 3.88 -6.46
C TYR A 191 21.25 2.45 -6.99
N LEU A 192 22.30 1.81 -7.51
CA LEU A 192 22.25 0.38 -7.84
C LEU A 192 22.09 -0.49 -6.58
N ILE A 193 22.85 -0.19 -5.51
CA ILE A 193 22.74 -0.89 -4.22
C ILE A 193 21.34 -0.69 -3.65
N VAL A 194 20.84 0.53 -3.60
CA VAL A 194 19.49 0.84 -3.09
C VAL A 194 18.40 0.17 -3.92
N GLY A 195 18.54 0.16 -5.24
CA GLY A 195 17.62 -0.58 -6.12
C GLY A 195 17.61 -2.09 -5.82
N ALA A 196 18.81 -2.66 -5.59
CA ALA A 196 18.92 -4.07 -5.17
C ALA A 196 18.29 -4.31 -3.78
N MET A 197 18.46 -3.38 -2.83
CA MET A 197 17.83 -3.47 -1.50
C MET A 197 16.29 -3.41 -1.58
N TYR A 198 15.72 -2.50 -2.38
CA TYR A 198 14.27 -2.49 -2.64
C TYR A 198 13.80 -3.80 -3.27
N LEU A 199 14.55 -4.36 -4.21
CA LEU A 199 14.23 -5.66 -4.82
C LEU A 199 14.24 -6.77 -3.76
N ILE A 200 15.26 -6.82 -2.90
CA ILE A 200 15.36 -7.81 -1.82
C ILE A 200 14.19 -7.67 -0.84
N MET A 201 13.79 -6.46 -0.47
CA MET A 201 12.68 -6.22 0.45
C MET A 201 11.32 -6.57 -0.19
N THR A 202 11.13 -6.27 -1.48
CA THR A 202 9.85 -6.54 -2.17
C THR A 202 9.70 -7.99 -2.63
N TYR A 203 10.80 -8.72 -2.82
CA TYR A 203 10.77 -10.08 -3.36
C TYR A 203 10.00 -11.09 -2.48
N PRO A 204 10.22 -11.17 -1.14
CA PRO A 204 9.45 -12.04 -0.28
C PRO A 204 7.95 -11.75 -0.31
N LEU A 205 7.60 -10.47 -0.32
CA LEU A 205 6.21 -10.01 -0.39
C LEU A 205 5.57 -10.42 -1.74
N SER A 206 6.32 -10.29 -2.84
CA SER A 206 5.88 -10.74 -4.17
C SER A 206 5.68 -12.26 -4.23
N MET A 207 6.52 -13.03 -3.52
CA MET A 207 6.32 -14.49 -3.41
C MET A 207 5.04 -14.83 -2.66
N ALA A 208 4.77 -14.14 -1.54
CA ALA A 208 3.54 -14.31 -0.77
C ALA A 208 2.29 -13.98 -1.62
N VAL A 209 2.32 -12.87 -2.36
CA VAL A 209 1.22 -12.49 -3.28
C VAL A 209 0.98 -13.56 -4.34
N ARG A 210 2.03 -14.05 -5.02
CA ARG A 210 1.89 -15.14 -5.99
C ARG A 210 1.31 -16.41 -5.38
N HIS A 211 1.62 -16.72 -4.14
CA HIS A 211 1.02 -17.83 -3.43
C HIS A 211 -0.49 -17.62 -3.21
N LEU A 212 -0.89 -16.44 -2.75
CA LEU A 212 -2.29 -16.07 -2.59
C LEU A 212 -3.07 -16.14 -3.92
N GLU A 213 -2.49 -15.65 -5.01
CA GLU A 213 -3.09 -15.74 -6.36
C GLU A 213 -3.34 -17.18 -6.79
N ARG A 214 -2.37 -18.08 -6.54
CA ARG A 214 -2.54 -19.50 -6.84
C ARG A 214 -3.65 -20.16 -6.02
N MET A 215 -3.78 -19.77 -4.75
CA MET A 215 -4.85 -20.27 -3.88
C MET A 215 -6.23 -19.76 -4.34
N ALA A 216 -6.32 -18.49 -4.71
CA ALA A 216 -7.54 -17.86 -5.22
C ALA A 216 -7.96 -18.44 -6.58
N GLY A 217 -6.99 -18.72 -7.47
CA GLY A 217 -7.23 -19.28 -8.81
C GLY A 217 -7.74 -20.73 -8.82
N LYS A 218 -7.34 -21.55 -7.87
CA LYS A 218 -7.79 -22.96 -7.78
C LYS A 218 -9.30 -23.11 -7.59
N GLY A 219 -9.98 -22.11 -7.01
CA GLY A 219 -11.43 -22.10 -6.86
C GLY A 219 -12.23 -21.81 -8.14
N ARG A 220 -11.61 -21.16 -9.15
CA ARG A 220 -12.26 -20.77 -10.42
C ARG A 220 -12.32 -21.92 -11.46
N LEU A 221 -11.40 -22.88 -11.40
CA LEU A 221 -11.30 -23.96 -12.41
C LEU A 221 -12.28 -25.11 -12.14
N SER A 222 -12.79 -25.25 -10.92
CA SER A 222 -13.76 -26.33 -10.60
C SER A 222 -15.19 -26.05 -11.09
N GLY A 223 -15.54 -24.79 -11.37
CA GLY A 223 -16.87 -24.40 -11.85
C GLY A 223 -17.06 -24.40 -13.37
N ARG A 224 -16.00 -24.67 -14.16
CA ARG A 224 -16.06 -24.64 -15.65
C ARG A 224 -16.14 -26.00 -16.33
N ARG A 225 -16.24 -27.06 -15.53
CA ARG A 225 -16.43 -28.43 -16.05
C ARG A 225 -17.79 -29.00 -15.57
N ARG A 226 -18.86 -28.37 -16.01
CA ARG A 226 -20.18 -29.04 -16.13
C ARG A 226 -20.97 -28.37 -17.25
#